data_e4285c6cdf055c08df4729c16bb5599a
#
_entry.id   e4285c6cdf055c08df4729c16bb5599a
#
_cell.length_a   1.000
_cell.length_b   1.000
_cell.length_c   1.000
_cell.angle_alpha   90.00
_cell.angle_beta   90.00
_cell.angle_gamma   90.00
#
_symmetry.space_group_name_H-M   'P 1'
#
loop_
_entity.id
_entity.type
_entity.pdbx_description
1 polymer ?
#
loop_
_entity_poly.entity_id
_entity_poly.type
_entity_poly.pdbx_seq_one_letter_code
_entity_poly.pdbx_strand_id
1 'polypeptide(L)'
;MFPLNPNTPQCRVFEVLNSELLHFLEAAVQANSFNQDLFSQYQHDGQQTISVCWSNKATKEKFEALWLALEPLEQQTRRELFELVQNSQDITVYFDDLAAPLPELEDSLFEVFKSLTSHLFTRTKDLSGAKQQADSSIEQHFQEFRRENNNSQLCFLCGTSLLSQDRTNLDDDEQWRADYDHVLCKDKYPIYTAHPGNFIPTCHICNSKAKGAKNVLVGSQEQRRTAFYPLPPSQESCHQYACIEPSFRGLAELHGGDWQDPIASAPVTFPTAPAEIAVKISVWKEVYQVPSRVEEHVITHFCERVASDLMPQDFNDFCNQLNRHTQRFPLDVKKAEWRFWWYRVYEFLANKDQGYLRDVWSLIEWKQTVANDGDLLAEFGF
;
A
#
# COMPACT_ATOMS: atom_id res chain seq x y z
N MET A 1 -4.66 -2.07 8.00
CA MET A 1 -3.27 -1.64 7.76
C MET A 1 -2.41 -2.11 8.93
N PHE A 2 -1.26 -2.68 8.65
CA PHE A 2 -0.26 -3.11 9.63
C PHE A 2 0.84 -2.04 9.75
N PRO A 3 1.52 -1.92 10.89
CA PRO A 3 2.69 -1.07 10.97
C PRO A 3 3.84 -1.70 10.19
N LEU A 4 4.63 -0.87 9.52
CA LEU A 4 5.89 -1.29 8.94
C LEU A 4 6.98 -1.39 10.02
N ASN A 5 8.02 -2.14 9.71
CA ASN A 5 9.18 -2.22 10.58
C ASN A 5 9.86 -0.83 10.68
N PRO A 6 10.27 -0.37 11.88
CA PRO A 6 10.99 0.89 12.04
C PRO A 6 12.26 1.02 11.17
N ASN A 7 12.87 -0.12 10.84
CA ASN A 7 14.07 -0.19 10.00
C ASN A 7 13.76 -0.41 8.50
N THR A 8 12.52 -0.13 8.06
CA THR A 8 12.15 -0.23 6.65
C THR A 8 13.12 0.62 5.81
N PRO A 9 13.81 0.04 4.82
CA PRO A 9 14.75 0.78 4.01
C PRO A 9 14.04 1.84 3.16
N GLN A 10 14.66 2.98 2.99
CA GLN A 10 14.26 3.95 1.97
C GLN A 10 14.88 3.57 0.62
N CYS A 11 14.21 3.95 -0.46
CA CYS A 11 14.69 3.66 -1.81
C CYS A 11 15.77 4.66 -2.22
N ARG A 12 17.05 4.28 -2.15
CA ARG A 12 18.21 5.14 -2.44
C ARG A 12 18.17 5.75 -3.84
N VAL A 13 17.63 5.05 -4.83
CA VAL A 13 17.48 5.62 -6.19
C VAL A 13 16.60 6.85 -6.16
N PHE A 14 15.49 6.82 -5.41
CA PHE A 14 14.63 8.00 -5.27
C PHE A 14 15.22 9.08 -4.37
N GLU A 15 16.04 8.73 -3.38
CA GLU A 15 16.82 9.73 -2.62
C GLU A 15 17.73 10.52 -3.55
N VAL A 16 18.45 9.84 -4.43
CA VAL A 16 19.35 10.49 -5.42
C VAL A 16 18.55 11.36 -6.39
N LEU A 17 17.46 10.86 -6.97
CA LEU A 17 16.67 11.60 -7.95
C LEU A 17 15.96 12.82 -7.34
N ASN A 18 15.49 12.69 -6.11
CA ASN A 18 14.89 13.81 -5.38
C ASN A 18 15.94 14.86 -4.99
N SER A 19 17.10 14.42 -4.51
CA SER A 19 18.22 15.32 -4.20
C SER A 19 18.71 16.05 -5.44
N GLU A 20 18.71 15.40 -6.59
CA GLU A 20 19.07 16.02 -7.87
C GLU A 20 18.06 17.11 -8.29
N LEU A 21 16.76 16.85 -8.12
CA LEU A 21 15.73 17.86 -8.37
C LEU A 21 15.90 19.08 -7.47
N LEU A 22 16.18 18.87 -6.18
CA LEU A 22 16.41 19.96 -5.22
C LEU A 22 17.67 20.75 -5.57
N HIS A 23 18.78 20.06 -5.88
CA HIS A 23 20.03 20.69 -6.30
C HIS A 23 19.84 21.55 -7.56
N PHE A 24 19.12 21.01 -8.56
CA PHE A 24 18.82 21.74 -9.78
C PHE A 24 18.01 23.02 -9.50
N LEU A 25 16.97 22.93 -8.66
CA LEU A 25 16.15 24.10 -8.30
C LEU A 25 16.97 25.17 -7.54
N GLU A 26 17.81 24.75 -6.60
CA GLU A 26 18.71 25.64 -5.86
C GLU A 26 19.69 26.36 -6.80
N ALA A 27 20.37 25.60 -7.66
CA ALA A 27 21.31 26.16 -8.63
C ALA A 27 20.63 27.09 -9.63
N ALA A 28 19.40 26.76 -10.06
CA ALA A 28 18.60 27.56 -10.99
C ALA A 28 18.23 28.94 -10.43
N VAL A 29 18.24 29.15 -9.12
CA VAL A 29 17.96 30.49 -8.51
C VAL A 29 18.92 31.53 -9.03
N GLN A 30 20.21 31.21 -9.17
CA GLN A 30 21.26 32.16 -9.56
C GLN A 30 21.72 32.04 -11.01
N ALA A 31 21.31 30.99 -11.69
CA ALA A 31 21.80 30.67 -13.04
C ALA A 31 21.23 31.62 -14.08
N ASN A 32 22.06 31.89 -15.11
CA ASN A 32 21.69 32.68 -16.27
C ASN A 32 21.55 31.85 -17.55
N SER A 33 21.88 30.57 -17.51
CA SER A 33 21.78 29.67 -18.64
C SER A 33 21.71 28.21 -18.19
N PHE A 34 21.11 27.36 -19.02
CA PHE A 34 21.09 25.94 -18.81
C PHE A 34 22.45 25.33 -19.15
N ASN A 35 23.15 24.78 -18.16
CA ASN A 35 24.45 24.16 -18.31
C ASN A 35 24.69 23.07 -17.28
N GLN A 36 25.87 22.44 -17.33
CA GLN A 36 26.25 21.31 -16.47
C GLN A 36 26.29 21.68 -14.98
N ASP A 37 26.56 22.93 -14.64
CA ASP A 37 26.74 23.38 -13.27
C ASP A 37 25.41 23.38 -12.46
N LEU A 38 24.28 23.21 -13.15
CA LEU A 38 22.96 23.01 -12.53
C LEU A 38 22.76 21.60 -11.95
N PHE A 39 23.71 20.70 -12.20
CA PHE A 39 23.60 19.29 -11.85
C PHE A 39 24.67 18.87 -10.85
N SER A 40 24.29 17.98 -9.96
CA SER A 40 25.19 17.46 -8.93
C SER A 40 26.32 16.61 -9.51
N GLN A 41 27.37 16.43 -8.73
CA GLN A 41 28.47 15.51 -9.03
C GLN A 41 28.61 14.51 -7.87
N TYR A 42 28.98 13.29 -8.19
CA TYR A 42 29.19 12.22 -7.22
C TYR A 42 30.53 11.51 -7.44
N GLN A 43 31.02 10.85 -6.41
CA GLN A 43 32.25 10.05 -6.50
C GLN A 43 31.92 8.64 -6.97
N HIS A 44 32.62 8.19 -8.01
CA HIS A 44 32.54 6.82 -8.49
C HIS A 44 33.94 6.35 -8.90
N ASP A 45 34.36 5.21 -8.36
CA ASP A 45 35.70 4.65 -8.58
C ASP A 45 36.87 5.64 -8.40
N GLY A 46 36.73 6.52 -7.40
CA GLY A 46 37.70 7.56 -7.11
C GLY A 46 37.71 8.75 -8.09
N GLN A 47 36.79 8.80 -9.03
CA GLN A 47 36.63 9.89 -9.98
C GLN A 47 35.35 10.69 -9.71
N GLN A 48 35.42 11.99 -9.95
CA GLN A 48 34.24 12.84 -9.89
C GLN A 48 33.43 12.70 -11.19
N THR A 49 32.18 12.26 -11.05
CA THR A 49 31.28 11.96 -12.16
C THR A 49 30.05 12.87 -12.09
N ILE A 50 29.61 13.37 -13.22
CA ILE A 50 28.40 14.18 -13.30
C ILE A 50 27.16 13.30 -13.18
N SER A 51 26.12 13.87 -12.58
CA SER A 51 24.80 13.22 -12.43
C SER A 51 24.29 12.59 -13.73
N VAL A 52 23.62 11.44 -13.58
CA VAL A 52 22.91 10.77 -14.68
C VAL A 52 21.86 11.70 -15.32
N CYS A 53 21.29 12.62 -14.56
CA CYS A 53 20.28 13.58 -15.05
C CYS A 53 20.84 14.53 -16.10
N TRP A 54 22.12 14.85 -16.05
CA TRP A 54 22.80 15.60 -17.11
C TRP A 54 23.29 14.69 -18.24
N SER A 55 23.89 13.56 -17.92
CA SER A 55 24.57 12.70 -18.92
C SER A 55 23.57 11.92 -19.80
N ASN A 56 22.35 11.64 -19.31
CA ASN A 56 21.31 11.01 -20.11
C ASN A 56 20.51 12.06 -20.90
N LYS A 57 20.54 11.97 -22.24
CA LYS A 57 19.94 12.94 -23.13
C LYS A 57 18.44 13.19 -22.85
N ALA A 58 17.66 12.10 -22.72
CA ALA A 58 16.20 12.22 -22.54
C ALA A 58 15.85 12.83 -21.18
N THR A 59 16.59 12.52 -20.12
CA THR A 59 16.42 13.11 -18.80
C THR A 59 16.83 14.58 -18.79
N LYS A 60 17.98 14.90 -19.41
CA LYS A 60 18.46 16.26 -19.56
C LYS A 60 17.45 17.16 -20.28
N GLU A 61 16.84 16.69 -21.37
CA GLU A 61 15.79 17.42 -22.09
C GLU A 61 14.58 17.75 -21.21
N LYS A 62 14.25 16.92 -20.21
CA LYS A 62 13.20 17.22 -19.25
C LYS A 62 13.59 18.31 -18.25
N PHE A 63 14.83 18.30 -17.77
CA PHE A 63 15.37 19.39 -16.95
C PHE A 63 15.50 20.68 -17.74
N GLU A 64 15.89 20.62 -19.02
CA GLU A 64 15.93 21.78 -19.90
C GLU A 64 14.55 22.40 -20.10
N ALA A 65 13.50 21.57 -20.25
CA ALA A 65 12.12 22.06 -20.30
C ALA A 65 11.70 22.78 -19.01
N LEU A 66 12.12 22.26 -17.84
CA LEU A 66 11.90 22.96 -16.56
C LEU A 66 12.69 24.27 -16.50
N TRP A 67 13.96 24.28 -16.94
CA TRP A 67 14.77 25.49 -17.02
C TRP A 67 14.07 26.57 -17.89
N LEU A 68 13.58 26.22 -19.06
CA LEU A 68 12.89 27.16 -19.97
C LEU A 68 11.62 27.76 -19.34
N ALA A 69 10.97 27.05 -18.42
CA ALA A 69 9.85 27.61 -17.66
C ALA A 69 10.32 28.50 -16.50
N LEU A 70 11.51 28.26 -15.94
CA LEU A 70 12.09 29.04 -14.85
C LEU A 70 12.82 30.30 -15.36
N GLU A 71 13.47 30.22 -16.52
CA GLU A 71 14.32 31.28 -17.06
C GLU A 71 13.65 32.67 -17.14
N PRO A 72 12.37 32.81 -17.56
CA PRO A 72 11.70 34.11 -17.62
C PRO A 72 11.27 34.65 -16.24
N LEU A 73 11.34 33.82 -15.17
CA LEU A 73 10.94 34.20 -13.82
C LEU A 73 12.06 35.04 -13.16
N GLU A 74 11.65 36.02 -12.35
CA GLU A 74 12.59 36.75 -11.51
C GLU A 74 13.31 35.84 -10.53
N GLN A 75 14.54 36.22 -10.16
CA GLN A 75 15.35 35.45 -9.22
C GLN A 75 14.62 35.17 -7.88
N GLN A 76 13.84 36.14 -7.43
CA GLN A 76 13.07 35.99 -6.18
C GLN A 76 12.00 34.94 -6.33
N THR A 77 11.26 34.88 -7.44
CA THR A 77 10.24 33.87 -7.71
C THR A 77 10.86 32.45 -7.80
N ARG A 78 12.03 32.35 -8.47
CA ARG A 78 12.78 31.07 -8.51
C ARG A 78 13.22 30.62 -7.12
N ARG A 79 13.61 31.55 -6.25
CA ARG A 79 13.95 31.28 -4.85
C ARG A 79 12.73 30.81 -4.06
N GLU A 80 11.60 31.46 -4.18
CA GLU A 80 10.34 31.10 -3.51
C GLU A 80 9.88 29.71 -3.92
N LEU A 81 10.01 29.35 -5.20
CA LEU A 81 9.73 28.00 -5.69
C LEU A 81 10.67 26.97 -5.07
N PHE A 82 11.99 27.23 -5.05
CA PHE A 82 12.94 26.32 -4.40
C PHE A 82 12.61 26.13 -2.92
N GLU A 83 12.36 27.24 -2.20
CA GLU A 83 11.99 27.19 -0.78
C GLU A 83 10.67 26.44 -0.54
N LEU A 84 9.67 26.62 -1.39
CA LEU A 84 8.44 25.85 -1.35
C LEU A 84 8.72 24.35 -1.44
N VAL A 85 9.49 23.93 -2.45
CA VAL A 85 9.79 22.49 -2.66
C VAL A 85 10.69 21.97 -1.53
N GLN A 86 11.70 22.73 -1.10
CA GLN A 86 12.61 22.34 -0.02
C GLN A 86 11.91 22.23 1.33
N ASN A 87 11.08 23.20 1.71
CA ASN A 87 10.38 23.20 2.98
C ASN A 87 9.25 22.18 3.05
N SER A 88 8.79 21.68 1.91
CA SER A 88 7.75 20.67 1.81
C SER A 88 8.28 19.22 1.82
N GLN A 89 9.59 19.02 2.02
CA GLN A 89 10.19 17.66 1.99
C GLN A 89 9.77 16.77 3.16
N ASP A 90 9.35 17.30 4.29
CA ASP A 90 8.74 16.49 5.34
C ASP A 90 7.27 16.24 5.02
N ILE A 91 7.02 15.21 4.20
CA ILE A 91 5.66 14.87 3.79
C ILE A 91 4.80 14.31 4.94
N THR A 92 5.42 13.90 6.06
CA THR A 92 4.71 13.31 7.21
C THR A 92 3.76 14.31 7.85
N VAL A 93 4.14 15.57 7.89
CA VAL A 93 3.35 16.64 8.50
C VAL A 93 1.95 16.76 7.91
N TYR A 94 1.79 16.49 6.62
CA TYR A 94 0.49 16.60 5.94
C TYR A 94 -0.51 15.52 6.34
N PHE A 95 -0.05 14.43 6.94
CA PHE A 95 -0.90 13.31 7.34
C PHE A 95 -1.55 13.51 8.71
N ASP A 96 -0.95 14.35 9.54
CA ASP A 96 -1.37 14.60 10.92
C ASP A 96 -1.88 16.02 11.14
N ASP A 97 -1.31 17.01 10.47
CA ASP A 97 -1.66 18.43 10.65
C ASP A 97 -2.56 18.93 9.51
N LEU A 98 -3.82 19.19 9.85
CA LEU A 98 -4.79 19.79 8.92
C LEU A 98 -4.48 21.26 8.59
N ALA A 99 -3.72 21.95 9.43
CA ALA A 99 -3.34 23.35 9.21
C ALA A 99 -2.12 23.48 8.30
N ALA A 100 -1.33 22.41 8.12
CA ALA A 100 -0.20 22.42 7.20
C ALA A 100 -0.71 22.60 5.74
N PRO A 101 -0.35 23.68 5.07
CA PRO A 101 -0.78 23.93 3.69
C PRO A 101 -0.11 22.92 2.75
N LEU A 102 -0.91 22.28 1.91
CA LEU A 102 -0.36 21.41 0.86
C LEU A 102 0.40 22.30 -0.16
N PRO A 103 1.56 21.85 -0.64
CA PRO A 103 2.32 22.63 -1.62
C PRO A 103 1.57 22.67 -2.96
N GLU A 104 1.35 23.87 -3.44
CA GLU A 104 0.69 24.14 -4.71
C GLU A 104 1.71 24.77 -5.67
N LEU A 105 1.76 24.24 -6.88
CA LEU A 105 2.53 24.82 -7.98
C LEU A 105 1.60 25.67 -8.86
N GLU A 106 2.10 26.76 -9.39
CA GLU A 106 1.41 27.51 -10.43
C GLU A 106 1.16 26.61 -11.64
N ASP A 107 0.03 26.83 -12.34
CA ASP A 107 -0.38 26.00 -13.48
C ASP A 107 0.70 25.92 -14.57
N SER A 108 1.43 27.00 -14.80
CA SER A 108 2.53 27.08 -15.78
C SER A 108 3.70 26.12 -15.44
N LEU A 109 3.95 25.89 -14.16
CA LEU A 109 5.02 25.03 -13.66
C LEU A 109 4.53 23.59 -13.42
N PHE A 110 3.26 23.41 -13.10
CA PHE A 110 2.69 22.12 -12.72
C PHE A 110 2.94 21.04 -13.79
N GLU A 111 2.59 21.31 -15.05
CA GLU A 111 2.72 20.33 -16.13
C GLU A 111 4.18 20.00 -16.45
N VAL A 112 5.07 20.98 -16.34
CA VAL A 112 6.51 20.79 -16.58
C VAL A 112 7.11 19.95 -15.45
N PHE A 113 6.81 20.26 -14.20
CA PHE A 113 7.19 19.43 -13.05
C PHE A 113 6.65 18.00 -13.19
N LYS A 114 5.36 17.84 -13.51
CA LYS A 114 4.74 16.54 -13.71
C LYS A 114 5.43 15.74 -14.81
N SER A 115 5.79 16.38 -15.93
CA SER A 115 6.51 15.75 -17.03
C SER A 115 7.90 15.28 -16.60
N LEU A 116 8.68 16.14 -15.93
CA LEU A 116 10.02 15.80 -15.44
C LEU A 116 9.97 14.67 -14.40
N THR A 117 9.21 14.86 -13.33
CA THR A 117 9.20 13.92 -12.20
C THR A 117 8.58 12.58 -12.58
N SER A 118 7.60 12.55 -13.48
CA SER A 118 7.10 11.30 -14.07
C SER A 118 8.19 10.60 -14.90
N HIS A 119 9.02 11.33 -15.64
CA HIS A 119 10.15 10.78 -16.38
C HIS A 119 11.22 10.21 -15.42
N LEU A 120 11.53 10.93 -14.35
CA LEU A 120 12.45 10.43 -13.30
C LEU A 120 11.96 9.09 -12.75
N PHE A 121 10.68 9.01 -12.42
CA PHE A 121 10.05 7.79 -11.90
C PHE A 121 9.94 6.65 -12.91
N THR A 122 9.59 6.92 -14.18
CA THR A 122 9.28 5.87 -15.15
C THR A 122 10.47 5.41 -15.98
N ARG A 123 11.54 6.23 -16.07
CA ARG A 123 12.66 5.98 -16.97
C ARG A 123 14.01 6.14 -16.28
N THR A 124 14.27 7.28 -15.65
CA THR A 124 15.60 7.59 -15.10
C THR A 124 16.00 6.64 -13.97
N LYS A 125 15.06 6.23 -13.12
CA LYS A 125 15.31 5.29 -12.01
C LYS A 125 15.95 3.96 -12.42
N ASP A 126 15.72 3.52 -13.66
CA ASP A 126 16.19 2.22 -14.17
C ASP A 126 17.50 2.31 -14.93
N LEU A 127 17.98 3.54 -15.24
CA LEU A 127 19.25 3.75 -15.90
C LEU A 127 20.43 3.21 -15.06
N SER A 128 21.40 2.60 -15.73
CA SER A 128 22.61 2.12 -15.06
C SER A 128 23.34 3.21 -14.30
N GLY A 129 23.38 4.44 -14.84
CA GLY A 129 23.96 5.59 -14.16
C GLY A 129 23.20 6.01 -12.88
N ALA A 130 21.87 5.88 -12.84
CA ALA A 130 21.09 6.14 -11.63
C ALA A 130 21.35 5.08 -10.55
N LYS A 131 21.36 3.81 -10.94
CA LYS A 131 21.70 2.68 -10.06
C LYS A 131 23.12 2.82 -9.50
N GLN A 132 24.08 3.22 -10.35
CA GLN A 132 25.45 3.47 -9.96
C GLN A 132 25.59 4.65 -8.98
N GLN A 133 24.93 5.78 -9.25
CA GLN A 133 24.95 6.96 -8.40
C GLN A 133 24.31 6.67 -7.02
N ALA A 134 23.27 5.83 -6.98
CA ALA A 134 22.59 5.42 -5.77
C ALA A 134 23.28 4.28 -5.00
N ASP A 135 24.26 3.61 -5.63
CA ASP A 135 24.81 2.32 -5.14
C ASP A 135 23.68 1.36 -4.73
N SER A 136 22.60 1.32 -5.53
CA SER A 136 21.39 0.53 -5.27
C SER A 136 20.49 0.48 -6.51
N SER A 137 19.47 -0.37 -6.44
CA SER A 137 18.43 -0.45 -7.46
C SER A 137 17.03 -0.62 -6.85
N ILE A 138 15.99 -0.43 -7.67
CA ILE A 138 14.61 -0.69 -7.27
C ILE A 138 14.43 -2.15 -6.85
N GLU A 139 15.05 -3.09 -7.58
CA GLU A 139 15.03 -4.53 -7.30
C GLU A 139 15.65 -4.84 -5.94
N GLN A 140 16.82 -4.26 -5.64
CA GLN A 140 17.48 -4.44 -4.34
C GLN A 140 16.61 -3.91 -3.20
N HIS A 141 16.09 -2.69 -3.34
CA HIS A 141 15.17 -2.11 -2.35
C HIS A 141 13.94 -3.00 -2.13
N PHE A 142 13.34 -3.50 -3.21
CA PHE A 142 12.16 -4.36 -3.11
C PHE A 142 12.47 -5.69 -2.40
N GLN A 143 13.60 -6.31 -2.71
CA GLN A 143 14.06 -7.52 -2.04
C GLN A 143 14.33 -7.28 -0.55
N GLU A 144 14.98 -6.16 -0.20
CA GLU A 144 15.23 -5.77 1.19
C GLU A 144 13.95 -5.48 1.95
N PHE A 145 13.01 -4.75 1.34
CA PHE A 145 11.70 -4.49 1.91
C PHE A 145 10.95 -5.77 2.29
N ARG A 146 11.02 -6.80 1.44
CA ARG A 146 10.32 -8.08 1.62
C ARG A 146 11.02 -9.07 2.55
N ARG A 147 12.20 -8.80 3.05
CA ARG A 147 12.90 -9.68 4.00
C ARG A 147 12.04 -9.90 5.25
N GLU A 148 12.06 -11.13 5.78
CA GLU A 148 11.25 -11.51 6.96
C GLU A 148 11.54 -10.62 8.18
N ASN A 149 12.79 -10.19 8.33
CA ASN A 149 13.20 -9.29 9.41
C ASN A 149 12.72 -7.84 9.24
N ASN A 150 12.28 -7.47 8.02
CA ASN A 150 11.73 -6.15 7.74
C ASN A 150 10.20 -6.19 7.76
N ASN A 151 9.58 -6.44 6.60
CA ASN A 151 8.12 -6.29 6.48
C ASN A 151 7.41 -7.57 6.04
N SER A 152 8.15 -8.64 5.78
CA SER A 152 7.66 -9.87 5.16
C SER A 152 7.13 -9.65 3.73
N GLN A 153 6.44 -10.65 3.22
CA GLN A 153 5.94 -10.65 1.83
C GLN A 153 4.48 -10.21 1.71
N LEU A 154 3.81 -9.92 2.82
CA LEU A 154 2.40 -9.56 2.83
C LEU A 154 2.21 -8.06 2.57
N CYS A 155 1.21 -7.70 1.78
CA CYS A 155 0.81 -6.31 1.63
C CYS A 155 0.33 -5.74 2.98
N PHE A 156 1.07 -4.79 3.52
CA PHE A 156 0.80 -4.19 4.83
C PHE A 156 -0.51 -3.38 4.85
N LEU A 157 -0.96 -2.87 3.69
CA LEU A 157 -2.21 -2.11 3.60
C LEU A 157 -3.44 -2.97 3.84
N CYS A 158 -3.46 -4.20 3.32
CA CYS A 158 -4.67 -5.01 3.35
C CYS A 158 -4.53 -6.34 4.12
N GLY A 159 -3.35 -6.96 4.14
CA GLY A 159 -3.21 -8.31 4.71
C GLY A 159 -3.91 -9.42 3.92
N THR A 160 -4.36 -9.14 2.68
CA THR A 160 -5.11 -10.10 1.86
C THR A 160 -4.33 -10.64 0.68
N SER A 161 -3.17 -10.05 0.36
CA SER A 161 -2.38 -10.42 -0.82
C SER A 161 -0.90 -10.35 -0.52
N LEU A 162 -0.14 -11.27 -1.08
CA LEU A 162 1.31 -11.20 -1.06
C LEU A 162 1.83 -10.14 -2.04
N LEU A 163 2.98 -9.56 -1.72
CA LEU A 163 3.82 -8.83 -2.66
C LEU A 163 4.52 -9.87 -3.54
N SER A 164 4.20 -9.90 -4.82
CA SER A 164 4.79 -10.85 -5.77
C SER A 164 6.31 -10.76 -5.81
N GLN A 165 6.96 -11.82 -6.26
CA GLN A 165 8.42 -11.88 -6.35
C GLN A 165 8.92 -10.97 -7.47
N ASP A 166 10.11 -10.43 -7.26
CA ASP A 166 10.89 -9.81 -8.32
C ASP A 166 11.47 -10.89 -9.23
N ARG A 167 11.37 -10.69 -10.54
CA ARG A 167 11.98 -11.58 -11.56
C ARG A 167 13.31 -10.99 -12.00
N THR A 168 14.38 -11.72 -11.79
CA THR A 168 15.73 -11.26 -12.11
C THR A 168 15.93 -11.02 -13.61
N ASN A 169 16.51 -9.88 -13.97
CA ASN A 169 16.90 -9.51 -15.35
C ASN A 169 15.75 -9.35 -16.35
N LEU A 170 14.57 -8.92 -15.88
CA LEU A 170 13.46 -8.57 -16.75
C LEU A 170 13.12 -7.09 -16.62
N ASP A 171 12.57 -6.52 -17.69
CA ASP A 171 12.07 -5.15 -17.70
C ASP A 171 10.84 -4.97 -16.79
N ASP A 172 10.53 -3.73 -16.41
CA ASP A 172 9.47 -3.42 -15.45
C ASP A 172 8.09 -3.92 -15.88
N ASP A 173 7.78 -3.91 -17.18
CA ASP A 173 6.52 -4.39 -17.75
C ASP A 173 6.39 -5.93 -17.75
N GLU A 174 7.49 -6.65 -17.62
CA GLU A 174 7.53 -8.11 -17.47
C GLU A 174 7.66 -8.55 -16.00
N GLN A 175 7.81 -7.63 -15.06
CA GLN A 175 7.98 -7.94 -13.64
C GLN A 175 6.68 -8.42 -12.99
N TRP A 176 6.82 -9.38 -12.08
CA TRP A 176 5.73 -9.80 -11.20
C TRP A 176 5.74 -9.06 -9.86
N ARG A 177 6.81 -8.34 -9.55
CA ARG A 177 6.87 -7.58 -8.31
C ARG A 177 5.70 -6.60 -8.23
N ALA A 178 5.26 -6.37 -7.00
CA ALA A 178 4.25 -5.36 -6.74
C ALA A 178 4.74 -3.97 -7.15
N ASP A 179 3.87 -3.20 -7.78
CA ASP A 179 4.12 -1.81 -8.11
C ASP A 179 4.37 -0.98 -6.84
N TYR A 180 5.19 0.04 -6.98
CA TYR A 180 5.32 1.05 -5.94
C TYR A 180 4.10 1.99 -5.99
N ASP A 181 3.39 2.07 -4.87
CA ASP A 181 2.34 3.08 -4.71
C ASP A 181 2.95 4.43 -4.35
N HIS A 182 2.46 5.48 -4.97
CA HIS A 182 2.69 6.85 -4.53
C HIS A 182 1.69 7.17 -3.42
N VAL A 183 2.13 7.23 -2.18
CA VAL A 183 1.27 7.57 -1.04
C VAL A 183 0.50 8.87 -1.31
N LEU A 184 1.21 9.92 -1.74
CA LEU A 184 0.63 11.13 -2.33
C LEU A 184 0.54 10.97 -3.85
N CYS A 185 -0.67 11.07 -4.39
CA CYS A 185 -0.95 10.86 -5.80
C CYS A 185 -0.11 11.81 -6.69
N LYS A 186 0.68 11.24 -7.59
CA LYS A 186 1.57 11.99 -8.50
C LYS A 186 0.84 12.98 -9.42
N ASP A 187 -0.44 12.69 -9.72
CA ASP A 187 -1.26 13.56 -10.57
C ASP A 187 -1.74 14.82 -9.84
N LYS A 188 -1.62 14.87 -8.52
CA LYS A 188 -1.96 16.01 -7.67
C LYS A 188 -0.73 16.69 -7.06
N TYR A 189 0.31 15.90 -6.80
CA TYR A 189 1.51 16.34 -6.10
C TYR A 189 2.77 15.97 -6.89
N PRO A 190 3.02 16.59 -8.07
CA PRO A 190 4.13 16.19 -8.93
C PRO A 190 5.49 16.35 -8.26
N ILE A 191 5.67 17.29 -7.33
CA ILE A 191 6.93 17.48 -6.60
C ILE A 191 7.35 16.25 -5.78
N TYR A 192 6.41 15.38 -5.40
CA TYR A 192 6.69 14.17 -4.63
C TYR A 192 6.78 12.90 -5.50
N THR A 193 6.66 13.02 -6.83
CA THR A 193 6.69 11.85 -7.72
C THR A 193 8.04 11.10 -7.69
N ALA A 194 9.13 11.74 -7.31
CA ALA A 194 10.43 11.11 -7.10
C ALA A 194 10.90 11.17 -5.63
N HIS A 195 10.04 11.59 -4.70
CA HIS A 195 10.40 11.74 -3.30
C HIS A 195 10.47 10.37 -2.60
N PRO A 196 11.58 10.00 -1.89
CA PRO A 196 11.78 8.68 -1.32
C PRO A 196 10.71 8.28 -0.29
N GLY A 197 10.20 9.23 0.49
CA GLY A 197 9.11 9.00 1.45
C GLY A 197 7.71 8.84 0.82
N ASN A 198 7.61 8.90 -0.52
CA ASN A 198 6.33 8.76 -1.21
C ASN A 198 6.13 7.38 -1.83
N PHE A 199 7.08 6.45 -1.67
CA PHE A 199 7.03 5.15 -2.32
C PHE A 199 6.94 4.00 -1.36
N ILE A 200 6.02 3.09 -1.65
CA ILE A 200 5.87 1.88 -0.87
C ILE A 200 5.39 0.71 -1.73
N PRO A 201 6.03 -0.47 -1.64
CA PRO A 201 5.53 -1.66 -2.30
C PRO A 201 4.16 -2.06 -1.76
N THR A 202 3.16 -2.17 -2.65
CA THR A 202 1.80 -2.60 -2.30
C THR A 202 1.26 -3.59 -3.31
N CYS A 203 0.27 -4.38 -2.94
CA CYS A 203 -0.33 -5.30 -3.91
C CYS A 203 -1.11 -4.54 -4.99
N HIS A 204 -1.21 -5.14 -6.17
CA HIS A 204 -1.91 -4.55 -7.32
C HIS A 204 -3.34 -4.10 -6.99
N ILE A 205 -4.06 -4.87 -6.18
CA ILE A 205 -5.44 -4.51 -5.80
C ILE A 205 -5.47 -3.21 -5.00
N CYS A 206 -4.59 -3.05 -4.01
CA CYS A 206 -4.54 -1.82 -3.21
C CYS A 206 -4.08 -0.62 -4.02
N ASN A 207 -3.02 -0.77 -4.82
CA ASN A 207 -2.46 0.31 -5.62
C ASN A 207 -3.39 0.70 -6.77
N SER A 208 -3.64 -0.23 -7.70
CA SER A 208 -4.23 0.10 -9.01
C SER A 208 -5.76 0.02 -9.02
N LYS A 209 -6.37 -0.93 -8.27
CA LYS A 209 -7.82 -1.14 -8.30
C LYS A 209 -8.57 -0.31 -7.27
N ALA A 210 -8.09 -0.31 -6.02
CA ALA A 210 -8.78 0.39 -4.94
C ALA A 210 -8.40 1.86 -4.87
N LYS A 211 -7.10 2.17 -4.72
CA LYS A 211 -6.63 3.56 -4.59
C LYS A 211 -6.60 4.28 -5.93
N GLY A 212 -5.88 3.75 -6.92
CA GLY A 212 -5.70 4.45 -8.20
C GLY A 212 -5.21 5.90 -8.00
N ALA A 213 -5.93 6.85 -8.58
CA ALA A 213 -5.61 8.28 -8.46
C ALA A 213 -6.28 9.00 -7.27
N LYS A 214 -6.87 8.27 -6.31
CA LYS A 214 -7.50 8.88 -5.14
C LYS A 214 -6.49 9.64 -4.28
N ASN A 215 -6.90 10.81 -3.80
CA ASN A 215 -6.11 11.60 -2.87
C ASN A 215 -6.40 11.16 -1.42
N VAL A 216 -5.37 10.77 -0.69
CA VAL A 216 -5.53 10.36 0.71
C VAL A 216 -5.71 11.53 1.68
N LEU A 217 -5.23 12.73 1.31
CA LEU A 217 -5.25 13.93 2.14
C LEU A 217 -6.44 14.87 1.85
N VAL A 218 -7.13 14.65 0.75
CA VAL A 218 -8.29 15.47 0.35
C VAL A 218 -9.43 14.55 -0.07
N GLY A 219 -10.58 14.72 0.55
CA GLY A 219 -11.77 13.94 0.25
C GLY A 219 -12.48 14.38 -1.03
N SER A 220 -13.54 13.66 -1.40
CA SER A 220 -14.32 13.94 -2.62
C SER A 220 -15.04 15.30 -2.60
N GLN A 221 -15.22 15.89 -1.43
CA GLN A 221 -15.80 17.23 -1.24
C GLN A 221 -14.72 18.31 -1.05
N GLU A 222 -13.51 18.04 -1.48
CA GLU A 222 -12.33 18.91 -1.39
C GLU A 222 -11.92 19.30 0.05
N GLN A 223 -12.48 18.64 1.08
CA GLN A 223 -12.06 18.87 2.46
C GLN A 223 -10.73 18.18 2.79
N ARG A 224 -9.85 18.91 3.50
CA ARG A 224 -8.63 18.34 4.09
C ARG A 224 -8.99 17.28 5.14
N ARG A 225 -8.17 16.23 5.19
CA ARG A 225 -8.35 15.14 6.16
C ARG A 225 -7.01 14.55 6.59
N THR A 226 -6.95 14.00 7.80
CA THR A 226 -5.82 13.22 8.27
C THR A 226 -5.88 11.81 7.70
N ALA A 227 -4.73 11.19 7.50
CA ALA A 227 -4.61 9.83 6.97
C ALA A 227 -3.43 9.11 7.61
N PHE A 228 -3.37 7.79 7.47
CA PHE A 228 -2.17 7.05 7.88
C PHE A 228 -1.00 7.35 6.96
N TYR A 229 0.12 7.78 7.54
CA TYR A 229 1.40 7.76 6.84
C TYR A 229 2.07 6.39 7.07
N PRO A 230 2.36 5.63 5.99
CA PRO A 230 2.74 4.24 6.15
C PRO A 230 4.20 4.00 6.51
N LEU A 231 5.10 4.94 6.19
CA LEU A 231 6.54 4.76 6.36
C LEU A 231 7.02 5.22 7.75
N PRO A 232 8.14 4.67 8.27
CA PRO A 232 8.75 5.19 9.49
C PRO A 232 9.06 6.70 9.38
N PRO A 233 9.00 7.44 10.49
CA PRO A 233 8.90 6.94 11.87
C PRO A 233 7.48 6.61 12.35
N SER A 234 6.44 6.78 11.51
CA SER A 234 5.08 6.44 11.90
C SER A 234 4.94 4.95 12.23
N GLN A 235 4.28 4.65 13.33
CA GLN A 235 3.91 3.30 13.77
C GLN A 235 2.39 3.12 13.83
N GLU A 236 1.66 4.09 13.32
CA GLU A 236 0.20 4.05 13.33
C GLU A 236 -0.34 2.93 12.46
N SER A 237 -1.36 2.28 12.96
CA SER A 237 -2.00 1.16 12.26
C SER A 237 -3.43 0.95 12.78
N CYS A 238 -4.23 0.22 12.02
CA CYS A 238 -5.60 -0.12 12.42
C CYS A 238 -5.80 -1.61 12.73
N HIS A 239 -4.82 -2.47 12.43
CA HIS A 239 -4.99 -3.92 12.56
C HIS A 239 -5.35 -4.37 13.97
N GLN A 240 -4.77 -3.74 15.00
CA GLN A 240 -5.01 -4.10 16.41
C GLN A 240 -6.44 -3.84 16.87
N TYR A 241 -7.16 -2.92 16.23
CA TYR A 241 -8.53 -2.54 16.55
C TYR A 241 -9.57 -3.29 15.71
N ALA A 242 -9.12 -4.06 14.70
CA ALA A 242 -10.02 -4.74 13.78
C ALA A 242 -10.76 -5.89 14.46
N CYS A 243 -12.08 -5.93 14.28
CA CYS A 243 -12.96 -7.03 14.67
C CYS A 243 -13.76 -7.47 13.44
N ILE A 244 -14.07 -8.77 13.36
CA ILE A 244 -15.01 -9.33 12.40
C ILE A 244 -16.05 -10.10 13.19
N GLU A 245 -17.32 -9.76 12.99
CA GLU A 245 -18.44 -10.37 13.69
C GLU A 245 -19.41 -10.99 12.67
N PRO A 246 -19.15 -12.24 12.22
CA PRO A 246 -20.07 -12.91 11.31
C PRO A 246 -21.45 -13.08 11.92
N SER A 247 -22.48 -12.79 11.13
CA SER A 247 -23.86 -13.15 11.44
C SER A 247 -24.31 -14.28 10.52
N PHE A 248 -25.08 -15.22 11.06
CA PHE A 248 -25.48 -16.42 10.37
C PHE A 248 -26.97 -16.41 10.06
N ARG A 249 -27.36 -17.03 8.93
CA ARG A 249 -28.74 -17.34 8.58
C ARG A 249 -29.18 -18.57 9.35
N GLY A 250 -30.45 -18.64 9.71
CA GLY A 250 -31.00 -19.83 10.33
C GLY A 250 -31.09 -21.00 9.32
N LEU A 251 -30.92 -22.25 9.79
CA LEU A 251 -31.10 -23.43 8.94
C LEU A 251 -32.45 -23.46 8.22
N ALA A 252 -33.50 -22.96 8.85
CA ALA A 252 -34.83 -22.87 8.23
C ALA A 252 -34.86 -21.96 6.99
N GLU A 253 -34.07 -20.90 6.97
CA GLU A 253 -33.94 -20.01 5.81
C GLU A 253 -33.17 -20.71 4.68
N LEU A 254 -32.15 -21.50 5.01
CA LEU A 254 -31.32 -22.22 4.06
C LEU A 254 -32.05 -23.39 3.40
N HIS A 255 -32.99 -24.03 4.10
CA HIS A 255 -33.81 -25.10 3.57
C HIS A 255 -34.95 -24.62 2.67
N GLY A 256 -35.20 -23.30 2.59
CA GLY A 256 -36.29 -22.69 1.81
C GLY A 256 -36.10 -22.63 0.29
N GLY A 257 -35.02 -23.14 -0.27
CA GLY A 257 -34.90 -23.44 -1.70
C GLY A 257 -33.88 -22.65 -2.52
N ASP A 258 -33.32 -21.58 -2.03
CA ASP A 258 -32.18 -20.94 -2.70
C ASP A 258 -30.87 -21.26 -1.96
N TRP A 259 -29.90 -21.82 -2.70
CA TRP A 259 -28.57 -22.17 -2.22
C TRP A 259 -27.80 -20.90 -1.81
N GLN A 260 -28.16 -20.33 -0.68
CA GLN A 260 -27.53 -19.13 -0.16
C GLN A 260 -26.36 -19.48 0.78
N ASP A 261 -25.38 -18.62 0.84
CA ASP A 261 -24.31 -18.75 1.82
C ASP A 261 -24.89 -18.65 3.24
N PRO A 262 -24.42 -19.49 4.18
CA PRO A 262 -24.92 -19.50 5.55
C PRO A 262 -24.56 -18.23 6.32
N ILE A 263 -23.67 -17.40 5.80
CA ILE A 263 -23.26 -16.11 6.38
C ILE A 263 -24.14 -15.00 5.79
N ALA A 264 -24.82 -14.27 6.66
CA ALA A 264 -25.62 -13.11 6.26
C ALA A 264 -24.78 -11.84 6.09
N SER A 265 -23.80 -11.65 6.98
CA SER A 265 -22.84 -10.54 6.92
C SER A 265 -21.58 -10.86 7.74
N ALA A 266 -20.49 -10.20 7.45
CA ALA A 266 -19.23 -10.33 8.20
C ALA A 266 -18.53 -8.96 8.32
N PRO A 267 -19.18 -7.95 8.94
CA PRO A 267 -18.67 -6.58 8.93
C PRO A 267 -17.33 -6.47 9.65
N VAL A 268 -16.41 -5.75 9.02
CA VAL A 268 -15.14 -5.35 9.62
C VAL A 268 -15.32 -4.04 10.37
N THR A 269 -15.22 -4.10 11.70
CA THR A 269 -15.41 -2.96 12.60
C THR A 269 -14.13 -2.66 13.40
N PHE A 270 -14.11 -1.50 14.06
CA PHE A 270 -12.96 -1.02 14.84
C PHE A 270 -13.44 -0.37 16.16
N PRO A 271 -14.15 -1.12 17.02
CA PRO A 271 -14.90 -0.54 18.14
C PRO A 271 -14.03 0.12 19.21
N THR A 272 -12.76 -0.28 19.33
CA THR A 272 -11.84 0.22 20.35
C THR A 272 -10.82 1.22 19.81
N ALA A 273 -10.97 1.66 18.56
CA ALA A 273 -10.05 2.64 17.99
C ALA A 273 -10.22 4.01 18.63
N PRO A 274 -9.13 4.68 19.05
CA PRO A 274 -9.17 6.07 19.49
C PRO A 274 -9.73 6.99 18.40
N ALA A 275 -10.31 8.13 18.79
CA ALA A 275 -11.02 9.01 17.86
C ALA A 275 -10.15 9.50 16.70
N GLU A 276 -8.88 9.87 16.97
CA GLU A 276 -7.90 10.28 15.98
C GLU A 276 -7.56 9.15 14.99
N ILE A 277 -7.47 7.92 15.48
CA ILE A 277 -7.24 6.73 14.64
C ILE A 277 -8.51 6.36 13.86
N ALA A 278 -9.70 6.52 14.43
CA ALA A 278 -10.96 6.24 13.75
C ALA A 278 -11.16 7.13 12.51
N VAL A 279 -10.75 8.39 12.57
CA VAL A 279 -10.75 9.29 11.40
C VAL A 279 -9.84 8.74 10.29
N LYS A 280 -8.62 8.36 10.61
CA LYS A 280 -7.66 7.77 9.64
C LYS A 280 -8.16 6.42 9.10
N ILE A 281 -8.83 5.61 9.93
CA ILE A 281 -9.47 4.36 9.49
C ILE A 281 -10.56 4.66 8.45
N SER A 282 -11.35 5.70 8.61
CA SER A 282 -12.41 6.05 7.64
C SER A 282 -11.82 6.37 6.26
N VAL A 283 -10.70 7.09 6.21
CA VAL A 283 -9.96 7.37 4.98
C VAL A 283 -9.40 6.08 4.37
N TRP A 284 -8.78 5.24 5.18
CA TRP A 284 -8.24 3.96 4.71
C TRP A 284 -9.33 3.03 4.15
N LYS A 285 -10.51 2.98 4.79
CA LYS A 285 -11.69 2.24 4.27
C LYS A 285 -12.13 2.78 2.91
N GLU A 286 -12.27 4.09 2.77
CA GLU A 286 -12.70 4.73 1.53
C GLU A 286 -11.72 4.51 0.39
N VAL A 287 -10.42 4.70 0.67
CA VAL A 287 -9.37 4.67 -0.35
C VAL A 287 -9.05 3.25 -0.79
N TYR A 288 -8.83 2.34 0.16
CA TYR A 288 -8.34 0.99 -0.13
C TYR A 288 -9.41 -0.10 -0.14
N GLN A 289 -10.61 0.20 0.32
CA GLN A 289 -11.79 -0.69 0.30
C GLN A 289 -11.53 -2.09 0.91
N VAL A 290 -10.63 -2.16 1.89
CA VAL A 290 -10.23 -3.44 2.49
C VAL A 290 -11.39 -4.11 3.24
N PRO A 291 -12.19 -3.40 4.07
CA PRO A 291 -13.27 -4.02 4.80
C PRO A 291 -14.29 -4.75 3.92
N SER A 292 -14.75 -4.12 2.84
CA SER A 292 -15.74 -4.74 1.94
C SER A 292 -15.19 -6.00 1.25
N ARG A 293 -13.92 -5.99 0.86
CA ARG A 293 -13.25 -7.17 0.28
C ARG A 293 -13.10 -8.31 1.29
N VAL A 294 -12.83 -7.96 2.55
CA VAL A 294 -12.72 -8.94 3.64
C VAL A 294 -14.08 -9.54 3.97
N GLU A 295 -15.11 -8.71 4.07
CA GLU A 295 -16.48 -9.14 4.32
C GLU A 295 -16.96 -10.12 3.25
N GLU A 296 -16.83 -9.77 1.98
CA GLU A 296 -17.20 -10.64 0.86
C GLU A 296 -16.43 -11.97 0.88
N HIS A 297 -15.11 -11.92 1.13
CA HIS A 297 -14.29 -13.13 1.21
C HIS A 297 -14.71 -14.04 2.37
N VAL A 298 -15.01 -13.47 3.54
CA VAL A 298 -15.47 -14.26 4.70
C VAL A 298 -16.83 -14.88 4.41
N ILE A 299 -17.78 -14.11 3.85
CA ILE A 299 -19.10 -14.63 3.49
C ILE A 299 -18.96 -15.83 2.56
N THR A 300 -18.21 -15.69 1.48
CA THR A 300 -18.08 -16.72 0.43
C THR A 300 -17.37 -17.98 0.91
N HIS A 301 -16.31 -17.82 1.74
CA HIS A 301 -15.41 -18.94 2.04
C HIS A 301 -15.54 -19.49 3.48
N PHE A 302 -16.49 -19.02 4.28
CA PHE A 302 -16.54 -19.32 5.72
C PHE A 302 -16.53 -20.83 6.01
N CYS A 303 -17.50 -21.57 5.51
CA CYS A 303 -17.65 -22.98 5.84
C CYS A 303 -16.49 -23.84 5.35
N GLU A 304 -16.08 -23.61 4.10
CA GLU A 304 -14.94 -24.32 3.51
C GLU A 304 -13.65 -24.04 4.28
N ARG A 305 -13.41 -22.77 4.60
CA ARG A 305 -12.20 -22.35 5.28
C ARG A 305 -12.13 -22.84 6.72
N VAL A 306 -13.23 -22.75 7.47
CA VAL A 306 -13.30 -23.26 8.85
C VAL A 306 -13.12 -24.76 8.87
N ALA A 307 -13.76 -25.49 7.95
CA ALA A 307 -13.61 -26.93 7.84
C ALA A 307 -12.16 -27.33 7.49
N SER A 308 -11.51 -26.64 6.54
CA SER A 308 -10.14 -26.96 6.11
C SER A 308 -9.07 -26.59 7.14
N ASP A 309 -9.21 -25.43 7.80
CA ASP A 309 -8.22 -24.94 8.76
C ASP A 309 -8.28 -25.70 10.11
N LEU A 310 -9.48 -26.07 10.56
CA LEU A 310 -9.69 -26.74 11.84
C LEU A 310 -9.75 -28.28 11.71
N MET A 311 -10.17 -28.81 10.54
CA MET A 311 -10.36 -30.24 10.26
C MET A 311 -11.04 -30.99 11.41
N PRO A 312 -12.16 -30.53 11.96
CA PRO A 312 -12.78 -31.09 13.13
C PRO A 312 -13.48 -32.41 12.79
N GLN A 313 -13.39 -33.37 13.70
CA GLN A 313 -14.05 -34.68 13.57
C GLN A 313 -15.46 -34.68 14.16
N ASP A 314 -15.69 -33.87 15.18
CA ASP A 314 -16.97 -33.68 15.85
C ASP A 314 -17.04 -32.28 16.48
N PHE A 315 -18.19 -31.96 17.10
CA PHE A 315 -18.39 -30.68 17.75
C PHE A 315 -17.39 -30.37 18.87
N ASN A 316 -17.01 -31.38 19.66
CA ASN A 316 -16.06 -31.15 20.75
C ASN A 316 -14.66 -30.91 20.20
N ASP A 317 -14.27 -31.60 19.14
CA ASP A 317 -13.02 -31.37 18.45
C ASP A 317 -13.02 -30.00 17.75
N PHE A 318 -14.14 -29.58 17.14
CA PHE A 318 -14.31 -28.25 16.62
C PHE A 318 -13.98 -27.17 17.67
N CYS A 319 -14.58 -27.25 18.86
CA CYS A 319 -14.30 -26.29 19.93
C CYS A 319 -12.85 -26.34 20.40
N ASN A 320 -12.24 -27.54 20.48
CA ASN A 320 -10.84 -27.70 20.87
C ASN A 320 -9.87 -27.14 19.84
N GLN A 321 -10.10 -27.41 18.55
CA GLN A 321 -9.27 -26.89 17.45
C GLN A 321 -9.37 -25.39 17.34
N LEU A 322 -10.58 -24.83 17.48
CA LEU A 322 -10.81 -23.39 17.49
C LEU A 322 -9.98 -22.69 18.59
N ASN A 323 -10.03 -23.21 19.82
CA ASN A 323 -9.25 -22.67 20.93
C ASN A 323 -7.72 -22.78 20.68
N ARG A 324 -7.26 -23.92 20.17
CA ARG A 324 -5.83 -24.12 19.83
C ARG A 324 -5.39 -23.17 18.72
N HIS A 325 -6.24 -22.94 17.72
CA HIS A 325 -5.94 -22.09 16.59
C HIS A 325 -5.76 -20.64 17.04
N THR A 326 -6.63 -20.13 17.89
CA THR A 326 -6.54 -18.77 18.42
C THR A 326 -5.32 -18.56 19.33
N GLN A 327 -4.90 -19.56 20.10
CA GLN A 327 -3.71 -19.44 20.96
C GLN A 327 -2.37 -19.39 20.19
N ARG A 328 -2.28 -20.02 19.02
CA ARG A 328 -1.04 -20.12 18.23
C ARG A 328 -0.83 -18.98 17.25
N PHE A 329 -1.84 -18.20 16.99
CA PHE A 329 -1.91 -17.38 15.82
C PHE A 329 -1.15 -16.02 15.86
N PRO A 330 -0.99 -15.30 16.97
CA PRO A 330 -0.42 -13.96 16.96
C PRO A 330 0.98 -13.86 16.33
N LEU A 331 1.74 -14.96 16.29
CA LEU A 331 3.12 -14.98 15.79
C LEU A 331 3.23 -15.03 14.26
N ASP A 332 2.15 -15.40 13.55
CA ASP A 332 2.23 -15.75 12.13
C ASP A 332 1.30 -14.94 11.20
N VAL A 333 0.55 -13.97 11.72
CA VAL A 333 -0.48 -13.23 10.97
C VAL A 333 0.03 -12.50 9.72
N LYS A 334 1.31 -12.16 9.68
CA LYS A 334 1.95 -11.47 8.55
C LYS A 334 2.58 -12.41 7.52
N LYS A 335 2.47 -13.74 7.69
CA LYS A 335 3.18 -14.72 6.87
C LYS A 335 2.38 -15.25 5.68
N ALA A 336 1.05 -15.13 5.69
CA ALA A 336 0.19 -15.65 4.64
C ALA A 336 -1.01 -14.74 4.38
N GLU A 337 -1.48 -14.79 3.14
CA GLU A 337 -2.68 -14.09 2.69
C GLU A 337 -3.88 -14.46 3.56
N TRP A 338 -4.73 -13.48 3.81
CA TRP A 338 -5.98 -13.61 4.57
C TRP A 338 -5.84 -14.05 6.02
N ARG A 339 -4.68 -14.53 6.45
CA ARG A 339 -4.47 -15.19 7.75
C ARG A 339 -4.86 -14.30 8.93
N PHE A 340 -4.52 -13.00 8.87
CA PHE A 340 -4.91 -12.04 9.89
C PHE A 340 -6.44 -11.93 10.02
N TRP A 341 -7.15 -11.85 8.89
CA TRP A 341 -8.60 -11.67 8.88
C TRP A 341 -9.32 -12.92 9.39
N TRP A 342 -8.86 -14.11 8.97
CA TRP A 342 -9.38 -15.36 9.51
C TRP A 342 -9.11 -15.54 11.00
N TYR A 343 -7.97 -15.03 11.49
CA TYR A 343 -7.73 -14.99 12.94
C TYR A 343 -8.80 -14.17 13.66
N ARG A 344 -9.19 -13.01 13.13
CA ARG A 344 -10.27 -12.21 13.73
C ARG A 344 -11.62 -12.95 13.74
N VAL A 345 -11.92 -13.74 12.72
CA VAL A 345 -13.10 -14.61 12.68
C VAL A 345 -13.00 -15.68 13.77
N TYR A 346 -11.87 -16.39 13.87
CA TYR A 346 -11.70 -17.42 14.88
C TYR A 346 -11.69 -16.86 16.31
N GLU A 347 -11.08 -15.71 16.52
CA GLU A 347 -11.11 -15.01 17.80
C GLU A 347 -12.54 -14.64 18.22
N PHE A 348 -13.36 -14.17 17.30
CA PHE A 348 -14.77 -13.94 17.55
C PHE A 348 -15.52 -15.21 17.94
N LEU A 349 -15.34 -16.29 17.18
CA LEU A 349 -15.98 -17.57 17.46
C LEU A 349 -15.54 -18.15 18.81
N ALA A 350 -14.25 -18.12 19.12
CA ALA A 350 -13.72 -18.65 20.38
C ALA A 350 -14.27 -17.96 21.64
N ASN A 351 -14.81 -16.74 21.49
CA ASN A 351 -15.43 -16.00 22.58
C ASN A 351 -16.96 -16.20 22.67
N LYS A 352 -17.53 -17.12 21.87
CA LYS A 352 -18.98 -17.42 21.90
C LYS A 352 -19.29 -18.60 22.80
N ASP A 353 -20.52 -18.63 23.29
CA ASP A 353 -21.01 -19.76 24.08
C ASP A 353 -21.21 -21.02 23.23
N GLN A 354 -21.38 -22.15 23.91
CA GLN A 354 -21.53 -23.44 23.23
C GLN A 354 -22.82 -23.54 22.39
N GLY A 355 -23.89 -22.83 22.75
CA GLY A 355 -25.13 -22.80 21.98
C GLY A 355 -24.87 -22.21 20.60
N TYR A 356 -24.27 -21.01 20.57
CA TYR A 356 -23.87 -20.34 19.34
C TYR A 356 -22.91 -21.19 18.49
N LEU A 357 -21.93 -21.82 19.12
CA LEU A 357 -20.97 -22.68 18.41
C LEU A 357 -21.62 -23.93 17.82
N ARG A 358 -22.67 -24.50 18.46
CA ARG A 358 -23.45 -25.61 17.90
C ARG A 358 -24.22 -25.21 16.65
N ASP A 359 -24.82 -24.00 16.66
CA ASP A 359 -25.50 -23.49 15.47
C ASP A 359 -24.51 -23.31 14.31
N VAL A 360 -23.33 -22.72 14.57
CA VAL A 360 -22.26 -22.58 13.57
C VAL A 360 -21.80 -23.96 13.06
N TRP A 361 -21.60 -24.93 13.92
CA TRP A 361 -21.21 -26.28 13.55
C TRP A 361 -22.25 -26.93 12.64
N SER A 362 -23.53 -26.82 12.98
CA SER A 362 -24.62 -27.35 12.16
C SER A 362 -24.68 -26.72 10.76
N LEU A 363 -24.32 -25.45 10.62
CA LEU A 363 -24.24 -24.79 9.32
C LEU A 363 -23.06 -25.28 8.48
N ILE A 364 -21.92 -25.60 9.12
CA ILE A 364 -20.75 -26.17 8.45
C ILE A 364 -21.09 -27.59 7.94
N GLU A 365 -21.69 -28.44 8.79
CA GLU A 365 -22.14 -29.77 8.41
C GLU A 365 -23.16 -29.73 7.27
N TRP A 366 -24.14 -28.84 7.34
CA TRP A 366 -25.12 -28.65 6.28
C TRP A 366 -24.45 -28.30 4.94
N LYS A 367 -23.54 -27.32 4.92
CA LYS A 367 -22.84 -26.90 3.69
C LYS A 367 -21.99 -28.03 3.10
N GLN A 368 -21.33 -28.83 3.94
CA GLN A 368 -20.56 -30.01 3.50
C GLN A 368 -21.45 -31.09 2.90
N THR A 369 -22.62 -31.37 3.49
CA THR A 369 -23.58 -32.32 2.97
C THR A 369 -24.10 -31.88 1.58
N VAL A 370 -24.46 -30.62 1.47
CA VAL A 370 -24.95 -30.03 0.22
C VAL A 370 -23.88 -30.07 -0.90
N ALA A 371 -22.63 -29.79 -0.57
CA ALA A 371 -21.54 -29.86 -1.52
C ALA A 371 -21.33 -31.31 -2.03
N ASN A 372 -21.37 -32.28 -1.12
CA ASN A 372 -21.23 -33.69 -1.48
C ASN A 372 -22.39 -34.20 -2.36
N ASP A 373 -23.63 -33.77 -2.07
CA ASP A 373 -24.79 -34.14 -2.88
C ASP A 373 -24.70 -33.50 -4.28
N GLY A 374 -24.21 -32.28 -4.40
CA GLY A 374 -23.97 -31.61 -5.67
C GLY A 374 -22.90 -32.30 -6.52
N ASP A 375 -21.81 -32.74 -5.92
CA ASP A 375 -20.76 -33.51 -6.61
C ASP A 375 -21.26 -34.88 -7.07
N LEU A 376 -22.08 -35.57 -6.25
CA LEU A 376 -22.72 -36.82 -6.64
C LEU A 376 -23.69 -36.65 -7.83
N LEU A 377 -24.50 -35.57 -7.85
CA LEU A 377 -25.37 -35.27 -8.96
C LEU A 377 -24.57 -34.97 -10.25
N ALA A 378 -23.44 -34.23 -10.14
CA ALA A 378 -22.57 -33.96 -11.28
C ALA A 378 -21.86 -35.24 -11.79
N GLU A 379 -21.45 -36.15 -10.88
CA GLU A 379 -20.80 -37.42 -11.22
C GLU A 379 -21.78 -38.42 -11.92
N PHE A 380 -23.06 -38.37 -11.56
CA PHE A 380 -24.07 -39.22 -12.18
C PHE A 380 -24.80 -38.57 -13.36
N GLY A 381 -24.44 -37.34 -13.77
CA GLY A 381 -24.91 -36.71 -14.99
C GLY A 381 -26.36 -36.21 -14.96
N PHE A 382 -26.83 -35.78 -13.78
CA PHE A 382 -28.15 -35.17 -13.60
C PHE A 382 -28.06 -33.63 -13.53
#